data_eaefa565701d4b6f94e207f105f8e49d
#
_entry.id   eaefa565701d4b6f94e207f105f8e49d
#
_cell.length_a   1.000
_cell.length_b   1.000
_cell.length_c   1.000
_cell.angle_alpha   90.00
_cell.angle_beta   90.00
_cell.angle_gamma   90.00
#
_symmetry.space_group_name_H-M   'P 1'
#
loop_
_entity.id
_entity.type
_entity.pdbx_description
1 polymer ?
#
loop_
_entity_poly.entity_id
_entity_poly.type
_entity_poly.pdbx_seq_one_letter_code
_entity_poly.pdbx_strand_id
1 'polypeptide(L)'
;MKPSPFSLATAVFTAAAVVFTASLSSVPAGDDAGERVRIAAVTRPASDFSKAEEYELRPGGAATMFGPFNHDAFSAPSANMSFERRADFSVGNGVFRKLWVSAPSSTIASDGLGPLFNARACQSCHLKDGRGHPPDAGRDDPAASMVMAIHLPGGAPEPRYGRQIQTLGIQGIRAEGLVRLSYRDRPVRFADGTVVTLQDPRWSLNTLGYGPIDPQTVVSPRVAPPMIGLGLLEAIAADDIRANADADDRDGDGISGRVRLVTDPETGRKAIGRMGWKAEQATVPAQAATAFFNDMGLSTPLFTSPYGDCTPAQTDCRSAPHGGDGGTVEVDPRLFDLVAFYSRNLAVPARRGISDPQVLAGKKLFYDGGCIACHRPKYVTRRLPDRPEQSFQLVWPYTDMLLHDMGDALADRRIDGTIADAEWRTPPLWGIGLTREVNGHTRFLHDGRARNLLEAVLWHGGEAEAARQRVLAMSRAERDDLIAFLNSL
;
A
#
# COMPACT_ATOMS: atom_id res chain seq x y z
N MET A 1 -75.43 56.68 9.77
CA MET A 1 -74.38 56.49 10.73
C MET A 1 -73.08 56.17 9.95
N LYS A 2 -72.17 57.11 9.95
CA LYS A 2 -70.85 56.97 9.23
C LYS A 2 -69.83 56.28 10.14
N PRO A 3 -68.99 55.36 9.67
CA PRO A 3 -67.86 54.96 10.43
C PRO A 3 -66.60 55.84 10.08
N SER A 4 -65.85 56.15 11.12
CA SER A 4 -64.60 56.88 11.14
C SER A 4 -63.42 56.09 10.60
N PRO A 5 -62.41 56.68 9.99
CA PRO A 5 -61.30 55.95 9.44
C PRO A 5 -60.18 55.74 10.49
N PHE A 6 -59.68 54.48 10.58
CA PHE A 6 -58.49 54.16 11.33
C PHE A 6 -57.28 54.49 10.50
N SER A 7 -56.36 55.26 11.09
CA SER A 7 -55.06 55.65 10.56
C SER A 7 -54.05 54.53 10.78
N LEU A 8 -53.48 53.98 9.71
CA LEU A 8 -52.35 53.06 9.77
C LEU A 8 -51.05 53.85 9.91
N ALA A 9 -50.40 53.70 11.03
CA ALA A 9 -49.03 54.19 11.22
C ALA A 9 -48.04 53.13 10.68
N THR A 10 -47.32 53.47 9.62
CA THR A 10 -46.25 52.63 9.03
C THR A 10 -44.99 52.81 9.86
N ALA A 11 -44.60 51.80 10.61
CA ALA A 11 -43.30 51.73 11.29
C ALA A 11 -42.24 51.28 10.30
N VAL A 12 -41.29 52.14 9.97
CA VAL A 12 -40.12 51.81 9.17
C VAL A 12 -39.06 51.21 10.11
N PHE A 13 -38.82 49.91 10.01
CA PHE A 13 -37.68 49.27 10.66
C PHE A 13 -36.45 49.42 9.77
N THR A 14 -35.49 50.24 10.17
CA THR A 14 -34.16 50.30 9.61
C THR A 14 -33.35 49.14 10.18
N ALA A 15 -33.13 48.12 9.37
CA ALA A 15 -32.20 47.03 9.69
C ALA A 15 -30.78 47.51 9.52
N ALA A 16 -30.07 47.72 10.61
CA ALA A 16 -28.61 47.92 10.59
C ALA A 16 -27.92 46.59 10.32
N ALA A 17 -27.39 46.42 9.12
CA ALA A 17 -26.52 45.26 8.80
C ALA A 17 -25.17 45.43 9.51
N VAL A 18 -24.98 44.67 10.58
CA VAL A 18 -23.65 44.52 11.20
C VAL A 18 -22.82 43.58 10.31
N VAL A 19 -21.94 44.15 9.51
CA VAL A 19 -20.92 43.40 8.76
C VAL A 19 -19.88 42.93 9.75
N PHE A 20 -19.95 41.65 10.15
CA PHE A 20 -18.85 40.98 10.83
C PHE A 20 -17.73 40.75 9.78
N THR A 21 -16.74 41.64 9.75
CA THR A 21 -15.47 41.35 9.10
C THR A 21 -14.72 40.35 9.98
N ALA A 22 -14.87 39.04 9.66
CA ALA A 22 -13.98 38.04 10.20
C ALA A 22 -12.56 38.37 9.70
N SER A 23 -11.75 38.96 10.57
CA SER A 23 -10.32 39.03 10.37
C SER A 23 -9.81 37.61 10.35
N LEU A 24 -9.58 37.07 9.16
CA LEU A 24 -8.73 35.89 8.97
C LEU A 24 -7.34 36.31 9.47
N SER A 25 -7.07 36.03 10.75
CA SER A 25 -5.71 36.06 11.27
C SER A 25 -4.91 35.10 10.40
N SER A 26 -4.16 35.66 9.46
CA SER A 26 -3.11 34.92 8.77
C SER A 26 -2.20 34.36 9.87
N VAL A 27 -2.22 33.06 10.08
CA VAL A 27 -1.18 32.36 10.83
C VAL A 27 0.11 32.86 10.18
N PRO A 28 1.04 33.48 10.92
CA PRO A 28 2.30 33.94 10.35
C PRO A 28 2.91 32.70 9.67
N ALA A 29 3.30 32.81 8.41
CA ALA A 29 4.14 31.85 7.73
C ALA A 29 5.36 31.71 8.63
N GLY A 30 5.38 30.62 9.45
CA GLY A 30 6.49 30.36 10.35
C GLY A 30 7.75 30.38 9.51
N ASP A 31 8.83 30.88 10.06
CA ASP A 31 10.15 30.98 9.44
C ASP A 31 10.47 29.72 8.63
N ASP A 32 10.04 29.70 7.36
CA ASP A 32 10.09 28.55 6.45
C ASP A 32 11.55 28.05 6.30
N ALA A 33 12.52 28.94 6.41
CA ALA A 33 13.94 28.59 6.39
C ALA A 33 14.37 27.87 7.67
N GLY A 34 13.96 28.37 8.84
CA GLY A 34 14.26 27.73 10.12
C GLY A 34 13.56 26.38 10.29
N GLU A 35 12.34 26.22 9.78
CA GLU A 35 11.64 24.92 9.77
C GLU A 35 12.37 23.91 8.89
N ARG A 36 12.79 24.28 7.67
CA ARG A 36 13.57 23.42 6.78
C ARG A 36 14.89 22.95 7.41
N VAL A 37 15.60 23.86 8.10
CA VAL A 37 16.83 23.49 8.82
C VAL A 37 16.56 22.47 9.92
N ARG A 38 15.49 22.65 10.71
CA ARG A 38 15.08 21.66 11.74
C ARG A 38 14.69 20.33 11.13
N ILE A 39 13.89 20.33 10.05
CA ILE A 39 13.50 19.08 9.32
C ILE A 39 14.77 18.36 8.83
N ALA A 40 15.68 19.06 8.17
CA ALA A 40 16.93 18.47 7.69
C ALA A 40 17.78 17.89 8.83
N ALA A 41 17.81 18.54 10.00
CA ALA A 41 18.55 18.04 11.16
C ALA A 41 17.95 16.72 11.71
N VAL A 42 16.61 16.64 11.88
CA VAL A 42 15.96 15.46 12.47
C VAL A 42 15.86 14.29 11.48
N THR A 43 15.85 14.55 10.16
CA THR A 43 15.79 13.51 9.12
C THR A 43 17.15 13.01 8.68
N ARG A 44 18.25 13.61 9.16
CA ARG A 44 19.61 13.15 8.84
C ARG A 44 19.80 11.69 9.27
N PRO A 45 20.39 10.83 8.42
CA PRO A 45 20.75 9.48 8.82
C PRO A 45 21.58 9.44 10.10
N ALA A 46 21.39 8.40 10.92
CA ALA A 46 22.20 8.21 12.15
C ALA A 46 23.68 8.04 11.81
N SER A 47 24.53 8.57 12.66
CA SER A 47 25.99 8.37 12.64
C SER A 47 26.54 7.81 13.96
N ASP A 48 25.73 7.81 15.01
CA ASP A 48 26.03 7.19 16.31
C ASP A 48 25.08 6.00 16.53
N PHE A 49 25.63 4.80 16.60
CA PHE A 49 24.91 3.55 16.80
C PHE A 49 25.11 2.98 18.21
N SER A 50 25.72 3.71 19.12
CA SER A 50 25.89 3.29 20.53
C SER A 50 24.61 3.36 21.33
N LYS A 51 23.60 4.06 20.83
CA LYS A 51 22.29 4.27 21.44
C LYS A 51 21.22 4.48 20.40
N ALA A 52 19.93 4.31 20.78
CA ALA A 52 18.80 4.66 19.94
C ALA A 52 18.74 6.17 19.69
N GLU A 53 18.22 6.57 18.53
CA GLU A 53 17.94 7.98 18.21
C GLU A 53 16.73 8.47 19.04
N GLU A 54 16.67 9.77 19.26
CA GLU A 54 15.51 10.40 19.88
C GLU A 54 14.26 10.16 19.01
N TYR A 55 13.13 9.82 19.64
CA TYR A 55 11.85 9.46 19.00
C TYR A 55 11.85 8.20 18.13
N GLU A 56 12.93 7.47 17.98
CA GLU A 56 13.01 6.26 17.15
C GLU A 56 12.02 5.16 17.60
N LEU A 57 11.62 5.16 18.87
CA LEU A 57 10.57 4.29 19.41
C LEU A 57 9.20 4.50 18.73
N ARG A 58 8.99 5.68 18.11
CA ARG A 58 7.72 6.10 17.53
C ARG A 58 7.80 6.18 15.99
N PRO A 59 7.84 5.05 15.27
CA PRO A 59 8.04 5.06 13.82
C PRO A 59 6.92 5.75 13.03
N GLY A 60 5.71 5.88 13.60
CA GLY A 60 4.60 6.66 13.05
C GLY A 60 4.42 8.04 13.70
N GLY A 61 5.43 8.58 14.39
CA GLY A 61 5.30 9.82 15.16
C GLY A 61 4.25 9.71 16.27
N ALA A 62 3.42 10.73 16.46
CA ALA A 62 2.34 10.72 17.44
C ALA A 62 1.23 9.70 17.12
N ALA A 63 1.14 9.23 15.86
CA ALA A 63 0.19 8.19 15.44
C ALA A 63 0.63 6.77 15.84
N THR A 64 1.84 6.60 16.40
CA THR A 64 2.39 5.29 16.78
C THR A 64 1.55 4.61 17.85
N MET A 65 1.19 3.33 17.61
CA MET A 65 0.50 2.48 18.57
C MET A 65 1.52 1.77 19.48
N PHE A 66 1.28 1.79 20.80
CA PHE A 66 2.07 1.09 21.81
C PHE A 66 1.32 -0.14 22.31
N GLY A 67 1.83 -1.34 21.97
CA GLY A 67 1.34 -2.65 22.42
C GLY A 67 -0.17 -2.84 22.50
N PRO A 68 -0.70 -4.02 22.67
CA PRO A 68 0.02 -5.28 22.66
C PRO A 68 0.46 -5.67 21.24
N PHE A 69 1.62 -6.29 21.13
CA PHE A 69 2.16 -6.79 19.84
C PHE A 69 1.68 -8.22 19.58
N ASN A 70 0.39 -8.35 19.31
CA ASN A 70 -0.29 -9.61 19.02
C ASN A 70 -0.88 -9.59 17.59
N HIS A 71 -1.75 -10.56 17.29
CA HIS A 71 -2.39 -10.66 15.98
C HIS A 71 -3.24 -9.44 15.55
N ASP A 72 -3.60 -8.54 16.47
CA ASP A 72 -4.32 -7.29 16.17
C ASP A 72 -3.40 -6.06 16.10
N ALA A 73 -2.08 -6.24 16.15
CA ALA A 73 -1.12 -5.14 16.21
C ALA A 73 -1.20 -4.17 15.01
N PHE A 74 -1.71 -4.63 13.87
CA PHE A 74 -1.86 -3.78 12.67
C PHE A 74 -3.25 -3.17 12.51
N SER A 75 -4.23 -3.58 13.32
CA SER A 75 -5.64 -3.13 13.24
C SER A 75 -5.96 -1.94 14.18
N ALA A 76 -4.96 -1.40 14.85
CA ALA A 76 -5.15 -0.30 15.79
C ALA A 76 -5.30 1.05 15.08
N PRO A 77 -6.18 1.96 15.58
CA PRO A 77 -6.27 3.32 15.08
C PRO A 77 -5.03 4.15 15.44
N SER A 78 -4.72 5.18 14.65
CA SER A 78 -3.71 6.18 14.98
C SER A 78 -3.86 6.68 16.43
N ALA A 79 -2.78 6.62 17.22
CA ALA A 79 -2.85 6.89 18.65
C ALA A 79 -3.28 8.34 18.99
N ASN A 80 -2.99 9.28 18.11
CA ASN A 80 -3.35 10.70 18.21
C ASN A 80 -4.75 11.03 17.63
N MET A 81 -5.55 10.01 17.26
CA MET A 81 -6.91 10.19 16.77
C MET A 81 -7.85 10.63 17.89
N SER A 82 -8.68 11.65 17.65
CA SER A 82 -9.70 12.10 18.60
C SER A 82 -10.78 11.03 18.82
N PHE A 83 -11.49 11.14 19.94
CA PHE A 83 -12.55 10.19 20.29
C PHE A 83 -13.66 10.14 19.23
N GLU A 84 -14.06 11.29 18.70
CA GLU A 84 -15.14 11.41 17.71
C GLU A 84 -14.76 10.69 16.41
N ARG A 85 -13.52 10.84 15.96
CA ARG A 85 -13.02 10.22 14.73
C ARG A 85 -12.84 8.70 14.84
N ARG A 86 -12.74 8.17 16.07
CA ARG A 86 -12.67 6.70 16.31
C ARG A 86 -13.96 5.98 15.91
N ALA A 87 -15.11 6.67 15.97
CA ALA A 87 -16.37 6.09 15.49
C ALA A 87 -16.30 5.84 13.96
N ASP A 88 -15.85 6.81 13.19
CA ASP A 88 -15.68 6.68 11.74
C ASP A 88 -14.65 5.59 11.39
N PHE A 89 -13.56 5.50 12.15
CA PHE A 89 -12.59 4.41 12.00
C PHE A 89 -13.23 3.04 12.22
N SER A 90 -14.06 2.89 13.25
CA SER A 90 -14.72 1.62 13.55
C SER A 90 -15.75 1.23 12.48
N VAL A 91 -16.50 2.20 11.94
CA VAL A 91 -17.43 1.97 10.84
C VAL A 91 -16.67 1.62 9.56
N GLY A 92 -15.57 2.34 9.27
CA GLY A 92 -14.69 2.04 8.13
C GLY A 92 -14.09 0.62 8.20
N ASN A 93 -13.69 0.16 9.40
CA ASN A 93 -13.31 -1.24 9.62
C ASN A 93 -14.46 -2.21 9.30
N GLY A 94 -15.69 -1.86 9.69
CA GLY A 94 -16.89 -2.63 9.35
C GLY A 94 -17.05 -2.80 7.84
N VAL A 95 -16.82 -1.74 7.05
CA VAL A 95 -16.88 -1.78 5.58
C VAL A 95 -15.71 -2.58 5.00
N PHE A 96 -14.50 -2.44 5.53
CA PHE A 96 -13.32 -3.18 5.11
C PHE A 96 -13.48 -4.70 5.27
N ARG A 97 -14.19 -5.11 6.31
CA ARG A 97 -14.48 -6.53 6.64
C ARG A 97 -15.75 -7.07 6.01
N LYS A 98 -16.58 -6.20 5.44
CA LYS A 98 -17.87 -6.54 4.88
C LYS A 98 -17.72 -7.55 3.74
N LEU A 99 -18.49 -8.64 3.80
CA LEU A 99 -18.60 -9.61 2.72
C LEU A 99 -19.63 -9.12 1.71
N TRP A 100 -19.18 -8.85 0.50
CA TRP A 100 -20.04 -8.51 -0.62
C TRP A 100 -20.65 -9.78 -1.23
N VAL A 101 -21.87 -9.66 -1.76
CA VAL A 101 -22.62 -10.74 -2.39
C VAL A 101 -23.09 -10.31 -3.79
N SER A 102 -23.35 -11.28 -4.66
CA SER A 102 -23.84 -11.00 -6.01
C SER A 102 -25.23 -10.35 -5.98
N ALA A 103 -25.48 -9.44 -6.92
CA ALA A 103 -26.79 -8.87 -7.16
C ALA A 103 -27.68 -9.83 -8.01
N PRO A 104 -29.03 -9.74 -7.90
CA PRO A 104 -29.76 -9.01 -6.88
C PRO A 104 -29.80 -9.78 -5.54
N SER A 105 -29.71 -9.05 -4.44
CA SER A 105 -29.76 -9.63 -3.09
C SER A 105 -30.74 -8.87 -2.20
N SER A 106 -31.35 -9.55 -1.22
CA SER A 106 -32.16 -8.90 -0.19
C SER A 106 -31.36 -7.97 0.72
N THR A 107 -30.03 -8.11 0.75
CA THR A 107 -29.09 -7.23 1.48
C THR A 107 -28.52 -6.16 0.55
N ILE A 108 -29.38 -5.26 0.04
CA ILE A 108 -29.03 -4.20 -0.93
C ILE A 108 -27.74 -3.44 -0.55
N ALA A 109 -27.56 -3.16 0.74
CA ALA A 109 -26.34 -2.46 1.20
C ALA A 109 -25.04 -3.28 1.05
N SER A 110 -25.11 -4.54 0.62
CA SER A 110 -23.96 -5.46 0.50
C SER A 110 -23.95 -6.25 -0.80
N ASP A 111 -24.90 -6.01 -1.71
CA ASP A 111 -24.91 -6.66 -3.02
C ASP A 111 -24.04 -5.90 -4.04
N GLY A 112 -24.00 -6.43 -5.25
CA GLY A 112 -23.21 -5.85 -6.33
C GLY A 112 -21.81 -6.41 -6.46
N LEU A 113 -21.43 -7.47 -5.69
CA LEU A 113 -20.17 -8.18 -5.97
C LEU A 113 -20.07 -8.47 -7.47
N GLY A 114 -18.98 -8.04 -8.07
CA GLY A 114 -18.78 -8.14 -9.52
C GLY A 114 -18.87 -9.58 -10.04
N PRO A 115 -19.20 -9.72 -11.32
CA PRO A 115 -19.35 -11.05 -11.94
C PRO A 115 -18.09 -11.89 -11.88
N LEU A 116 -16.91 -11.23 -11.94
CA LEU A 116 -15.58 -11.82 -11.80
C LEU A 116 -14.84 -11.10 -10.68
N PHE A 117 -14.16 -11.85 -9.82
CA PHE A 117 -13.51 -11.29 -8.64
C PHE A 117 -12.41 -12.23 -8.09
N ASN A 118 -11.54 -11.69 -7.23
CA ASN A 118 -10.53 -12.45 -6.48
C ASN A 118 -10.87 -12.52 -4.98
N ALA A 119 -11.64 -11.55 -4.47
CA ALA A 119 -12.01 -11.49 -3.07
C ALA A 119 -13.42 -10.92 -2.90
N ARG A 120 -14.06 -11.23 -1.76
CA ARG A 120 -15.37 -10.71 -1.39
C ARG A 120 -15.32 -9.66 -0.27
N ALA A 121 -14.14 -9.39 0.25
CA ALA A 121 -13.86 -8.37 1.26
C ALA A 121 -12.38 -8.01 1.22
N CYS A 122 -12.02 -6.77 1.59
CA CYS A 122 -10.63 -6.35 1.66
C CYS A 122 -9.83 -7.23 2.65
N GLN A 123 -10.46 -7.59 3.78
CA GLN A 123 -9.84 -8.46 4.80
C GLN A 123 -9.56 -9.89 4.30
N SER A 124 -10.14 -10.35 3.21
CA SER A 124 -9.79 -11.67 2.64
C SER A 124 -8.33 -11.75 2.21
N CYS A 125 -7.79 -10.63 1.69
CA CYS A 125 -6.38 -10.53 1.29
C CYS A 125 -5.51 -9.85 2.37
N HIS A 126 -6.05 -8.88 3.08
CA HIS A 126 -5.37 -8.14 4.16
C HIS A 126 -5.84 -8.62 5.54
N LEU A 127 -5.63 -9.90 5.84
CA LEU A 127 -6.06 -10.48 7.12
C LEU A 127 -5.43 -9.72 8.29
N LYS A 128 -6.28 -9.19 9.19
CA LYS A 128 -5.83 -8.35 10.31
C LYS A 128 -5.01 -7.13 9.87
N ASP A 129 -5.34 -6.56 8.72
CA ASP A 129 -4.65 -5.42 8.10
C ASP A 129 -3.18 -5.69 7.75
N GLY A 130 -2.82 -6.94 7.76
CA GLY A 130 -1.49 -7.42 7.50
C GLY A 130 -1.25 -7.82 6.04
N ARG A 131 -0.26 -8.67 5.88
CA ARG A 131 0.25 -9.13 4.59
C ARG A 131 -0.44 -10.43 4.15
N GLY A 132 -0.72 -10.54 2.86
CA GLY A 132 -1.14 -11.78 2.21
C GLY A 132 0.01 -12.76 1.98
N HIS A 133 -0.35 -13.94 1.48
CA HIS A 133 0.59 -15.01 1.11
C HIS A 133 0.23 -15.63 -0.25
N PRO A 134 1.20 -16.24 -0.96
CA PRO A 134 0.95 -16.99 -2.16
C PRO A 134 0.21 -18.30 -1.83
N PRO A 135 -0.39 -18.96 -2.84
CA PRO A 135 -0.97 -20.29 -2.65
C PRO A 135 0.10 -21.33 -2.26
N ASP A 136 -0.33 -22.39 -1.64
CA ASP A 136 0.53 -23.55 -1.39
C ASP A 136 1.00 -24.16 -2.72
N ALA A 137 2.28 -24.51 -2.78
CA ALA A 137 2.86 -25.10 -3.98
C ALA A 137 2.14 -26.40 -4.37
N GLY A 138 1.83 -26.55 -5.67
CA GLY A 138 1.19 -27.73 -6.22
C GLY A 138 -0.32 -27.82 -6.00
N ARG A 139 -0.96 -26.81 -5.43
CA ARG A 139 -2.40 -26.74 -5.22
C ARG A 139 -3.01 -25.59 -6.03
N ASP A 140 -4.24 -25.81 -6.49
CA ASP A 140 -5.09 -24.74 -6.98
C ASP A 140 -5.78 -24.12 -5.75
N ASP A 141 -5.49 -22.86 -5.50
CA ASP A 141 -6.05 -22.11 -4.36
C ASP A 141 -6.65 -20.81 -4.87
N PRO A 142 -7.94 -20.80 -5.22
CA PRO A 142 -8.61 -19.59 -5.71
C PRO A 142 -8.81 -18.51 -4.62
N ALA A 143 -8.59 -18.87 -3.35
CA ALA A 143 -8.73 -17.97 -2.21
C ALA A 143 -7.38 -17.49 -1.65
N ALA A 144 -6.28 -17.69 -2.37
CA ALA A 144 -4.97 -17.15 -1.98
C ALA A 144 -5.05 -15.62 -1.84
N SER A 145 -4.34 -15.07 -0.84
CA SER A 145 -4.35 -13.64 -0.56
C SER A 145 -3.35 -12.87 -1.44
N MET A 146 -3.50 -13.07 -2.73
CA MET A 146 -2.70 -12.46 -3.80
C MET A 146 -3.53 -12.26 -5.07
N VAL A 147 -3.02 -11.42 -5.95
CA VAL A 147 -3.53 -11.24 -7.31
C VAL A 147 -2.45 -11.60 -8.32
N MET A 148 -2.86 -12.12 -9.47
CA MET A 148 -2.01 -12.24 -10.64
C MET A 148 -2.31 -11.07 -11.56
N ALA A 149 -1.56 -9.98 -11.40
CA ALA A 149 -1.67 -8.84 -12.32
C ALA A 149 -1.13 -9.22 -13.70
N ILE A 150 -1.78 -8.73 -14.74
CA ILE A 150 -1.39 -8.98 -16.13
C ILE A 150 -1.50 -7.70 -16.96
N HIS A 151 -0.68 -7.58 -17.98
CA HIS A 151 -0.75 -6.49 -18.95
C HIS A 151 0.04 -6.83 -20.22
N LEU A 152 -0.26 -6.15 -21.31
CA LEU A 152 0.60 -6.16 -22.50
C LEU A 152 1.81 -5.22 -22.32
N PRO A 153 2.86 -5.34 -23.16
CA PRO A 153 3.95 -4.38 -23.19
C PRO A 153 3.42 -2.93 -23.30
N GLY A 154 4.03 -2.02 -22.49
CA GLY A 154 3.54 -0.63 -22.38
C GLY A 154 2.39 -0.44 -21.39
N GLY A 155 1.96 -1.49 -20.66
CA GLY A 155 0.95 -1.39 -19.59
C GLY A 155 -0.51 -1.40 -20.06
N ALA A 156 -0.77 -1.71 -21.35
CA ALA A 156 -2.13 -1.89 -21.84
C ALA A 156 -2.80 -3.13 -21.23
N PRO A 157 -4.14 -3.14 -21.01
CA PRO A 157 -4.85 -4.32 -20.55
C PRO A 157 -4.70 -5.49 -21.56
N GLU A 158 -4.71 -6.72 -21.06
CA GLU A 158 -4.85 -7.88 -21.92
C GLU A 158 -6.26 -7.92 -22.52
N PRO A 159 -6.43 -8.15 -23.83
CA PRO A 159 -7.73 -7.95 -24.50
C PRO A 159 -8.87 -8.87 -24.05
N ARG A 160 -8.57 -10.04 -23.47
CA ARG A 160 -9.56 -11.02 -23.01
C ARG A 160 -9.74 -11.04 -21.51
N TYR A 161 -8.67 -10.72 -20.76
CA TYR A 161 -8.57 -10.93 -19.31
C TYR A 161 -8.35 -9.62 -18.54
N GLY A 162 -8.24 -8.48 -19.21
CA GLY A 162 -8.07 -7.19 -18.52
C GLY A 162 -6.70 -6.99 -17.88
N ARG A 163 -6.69 -6.59 -16.61
CA ARG A 163 -5.48 -6.19 -15.88
C ARG A 163 -5.03 -7.18 -14.81
N GLN A 164 -5.88 -8.13 -14.47
CA GLN A 164 -5.53 -9.23 -13.55
C GLN A 164 -6.42 -10.45 -13.81
N ILE A 165 -5.93 -11.62 -13.47
CA ILE A 165 -6.70 -12.87 -13.58
C ILE A 165 -7.67 -12.95 -12.39
N GLN A 166 -8.96 -13.07 -12.70
CA GLN A 166 -10.02 -13.27 -11.71
C GLN A 166 -10.23 -14.77 -11.48
N THR A 167 -9.90 -15.22 -10.27
CA THR A 167 -9.92 -16.66 -9.93
C THR A 167 -11.28 -17.14 -9.49
N LEU A 168 -12.25 -16.24 -9.30
CA LEU A 168 -13.61 -16.53 -8.87
C LEU A 168 -14.62 -15.84 -9.80
N GLY A 169 -15.83 -16.42 -9.86
CA GLY A 169 -16.97 -15.82 -10.56
C GLY A 169 -18.27 -16.06 -9.76
N ILE A 170 -19.27 -15.21 -9.95
CA ILE A 170 -20.61 -15.44 -9.42
C ILE A 170 -21.25 -16.65 -10.07
N GLN A 171 -22.39 -17.10 -9.54
CA GLN A 171 -23.11 -18.25 -10.08
C GLN A 171 -23.43 -18.03 -11.58
N GLY A 172 -23.04 -18.99 -12.41
CA GLY A 172 -23.26 -18.97 -13.86
C GLY A 172 -22.14 -18.27 -14.65
N ILE A 173 -21.25 -17.53 -14.02
CA ILE A 173 -20.11 -16.87 -14.67
C ILE A 173 -18.85 -17.68 -14.41
N ARG A 174 -18.14 -18.05 -15.49
CA ARG A 174 -16.90 -18.81 -15.39
C ARG A 174 -15.76 -17.92 -14.91
N ALA A 175 -14.97 -18.39 -13.93
CA ALA A 175 -13.72 -17.74 -13.55
C ALA A 175 -12.75 -17.64 -14.75
N GLU A 176 -11.87 -16.66 -14.73
CA GLU A 176 -10.91 -16.42 -15.81
C GLU A 176 -9.82 -17.50 -15.88
N GLY A 177 -9.37 -17.97 -14.74
CA GLY A 177 -8.34 -19.01 -14.70
C GLY A 177 -7.93 -19.32 -13.27
N LEU A 178 -7.04 -20.31 -13.14
CA LEU A 178 -6.44 -20.71 -11.87
C LEU A 178 -4.94 -20.40 -11.90
N VAL A 179 -4.44 -19.86 -10.80
CA VAL A 179 -3.02 -19.58 -10.60
C VAL A 179 -2.39 -20.76 -9.87
N ARG A 180 -1.34 -21.33 -10.45
CA ARG A 180 -0.59 -22.43 -9.83
C ARG A 180 0.85 -22.02 -9.60
N LEU A 181 1.38 -22.42 -8.44
CA LEU A 181 2.74 -22.16 -8.00
C LEU A 181 3.51 -23.45 -7.79
N SER A 182 4.73 -23.49 -8.28
CA SER A 182 5.75 -24.48 -7.92
C SER A 182 7.07 -23.77 -7.64
N TYR A 183 8.02 -24.46 -7.03
CA TYR A 183 9.33 -23.87 -6.70
C TYR A 183 10.45 -24.71 -7.29
N ARG A 184 11.53 -24.01 -7.65
CA ARG A 184 12.84 -24.57 -7.97
C ARG A 184 13.83 -24.13 -6.92
N ASP A 185 14.63 -25.06 -6.43
CA ASP A 185 15.69 -24.75 -5.47
C ASP A 185 16.80 -23.90 -6.11
N ARG A 186 17.22 -22.86 -5.38
CA ARG A 186 18.30 -21.97 -5.75
C ARG A 186 19.25 -21.81 -4.57
N PRO A 187 20.36 -22.58 -4.49
CA PRO A 187 21.32 -22.46 -3.41
C PRO A 187 22.12 -21.14 -3.51
N VAL A 188 22.30 -20.47 -2.37
CA VAL A 188 23.15 -19.30 -2.20
C VAL A 188 24.16 -19.57 -1.11
N ARG A 189 25.43 -19.31 -1.37
CA ARG A 189 26.53 -19.58 -0.44
C ARG A 189 27.09 -18.29 0.13
N PHE A 190 27.26 -18.24 1.43
CA PHE A 190 27.96 -17.19 2.16
C PHE A 190 29.48 -17.40 2.14
N ALA A 191 30.24 -16.35 2.44
CA ALA A 191 31.69 -16.41 2.52
C ALA A 191 32.21 -17.39 3.59
N ASP A 192 31.45 -17.60 4.67
CA ASP A 192 31.77 -18.57 5.74
C ASP A 192 31.42 -20.03 5.35
N GLY A 193 30.96 -20.27 4.12
CA GLY A 193 30.62 -21.59 3.61
C GLY A 193 29.16 -22.01 3.90
N THR A 194 28.40 -21.27 4.73
CA THR A 194 26.99 -21.53 4.98
C THR A 194 26.20 -21.49 3.67
N VAL A 195 25.26 -22.41 3.47
CA VAL A 195 24.37 -22.45 2.29
C VAL A 195 22.92 -22.26 2.72
N VAL A 196 22.24 -21.34 2.06
CA VAL A 196 20.79 -21.14 2.16
C VAL A 196 20.17 -21.48 0.82
N THR A 197 19.16 -22.36 0.81
CA THR A 197 18.43 -22.70 -0.42
C THR A 197 17.19 -21.83 -0.54
N LEU A 198 17.21 -20.91 -1.50
CA LEU A 198 16.05 -20.07 -1.84
C LEU A 198 15.03 -20.87 -2.67
N GLN A 199 13.77 -20.43 -2.64
CA GLN A 199 12.69 -21.00 -3.45
C GLN A 199 12.40 -20.07 -4.64
N ASP A 200 12.85 -20.43 -5.85
CA ASP A 200 12.60 -19.69 -7.09
C ASP A 200 11.20 -20.05 -7.62
N PRO A 201 10.21 -19.14 -7.60
CA PRO A 201 8.83 -19.44 -7.94
C PRO A 201 8.66 -19.65 -9.45
N ARG A 202 7.83 -20.61 -9.80
CA ARG A 202 7.36 -20.89 -11.17
C ARG A 202 5.86 -20.79 -11.17
N TRP A 203 5.38 -19.74 -11.79
CA TRP A 203 3.97 -19.42 -11.91
C TRP A 203 3.41 -19.98 -13.21
N SER A 204 2.19 -20.51 -13.18
CA SER A 204 1.46 -20.90 -14.38
C SER A 204 -0.02 -20.57 -14.23
N LEU A 205 -0.64 -20.22 -15.38
CA LEU A 205 -2.07 -19.99 -15.50
C LEU A 205 -2.71 -21.21 -16.14
N ASN A 206 -3.68 -21.80 -15.45
CA ASN A 206 -4.37 -23.00 -15.89
C ASN A 206 -5.87 -22.76 -16.04
N THR A 207 -6.54 -23.63 -16.79
CA THR A 207 -8.01 -23.61 -16.92
C THR A 207 -8.55 -22.24 -17.36
N LEU A 208 -7.91 -21.63 -18.37
CA LEU A 208 -8.32 -20.34 -18.89
C LEU A 208 -9.76 -20.41 -19.44
N GLY A 209 -10.64 -19.56 -18.86
CA GLY A 209 -12.09 -19.61 -19.11
C GLY A 209 -12.54 -18.99 -20.44
N TYR A 210 -11.74 -18.03 -20.97
CA TYR A 210 -12.15 -17.18 -22.12
C TYR A 210 -11.22 -17.32 -23.33
N GLY A 211 -10.50 -18.44 -23.42
CA GLY A 211 -9.61 -18.75 -24.54
C GLY A 211 -8.13 -18.46 -24.25
N PRO A 212 -7.26 -18.53 -25.26
CA PRO A 212 -5.83 -18.37 -25.06
C PRO A 212 -5.51 -16.92 -24.70
N ILE A 213 -4.57 -16.75 -23.76
CA ILE A 213 -3.99 -15.45 -23.41
C ILE A 213 -2.95 -15.05 -24.46
N ASP A 214 -2.77 -13.73 -24.68
CA ASP A 214 -1.77 -13.22 -25.61
C ASP A 214 -0.35 -13.66 -25.16
N PRO A 215 0.48 -14.23 -26.05
CA PRO A 215 1.83 -14.67 -25.70
C PRO A 215 2.75 -13.56 -25.17
N GLN A 216 2.48 -12.30 -25.48
CA GLN A 216 3.25 -11.17 -24.99
C GLN A 216 2.78 -10.67 -23.60
N THR A 217 1.73 -11.27 -23.04
CA THR A 217 1.22 -10.88 -21.73
C THR A 217 2.31 -11.03 -20.66
N VAL A 218 2.52 -9.96 -19.93
CA VAL A 218 3.36 -9.92 -18.73
C VAL A 218 2.51 -10.41 -17.56
N VAL A 219 3.08 -11.29 -16.74
CA VAL A 219 2.49 -11.78 -15.49
C VAL A 219 3.28 -11.26 -14.31
N SER A 220 2.57 -10.72 -13.32
CA SER A 220 3.13 -10.06 -12.14
C SER A 220 2.37 -10.53 -10.89
N PRO A 221 2.84 -11.59 -10.22
CA PRO A 221 2.21 -12.11 -9.01
C PRO A 221 2.43 -11.15 -7.84
N ARG A 222 1.37 -10.79 -7.12
CA ARG A 222 1.41 -9.78 -6.05
C ARG A 222 0.60 -10.22 -4.84
N VAL A 223 1.28 -10.47 -3.72
CA VAL A 223 0.62 -10.66 -2.43
C VAL A 223 0.15 -9.33 -1.89
N ALA A 224 -0.93 -9.32 -1.11
CA ALA A 224 -1.40 -8.12 -0.46
C ALA A 224 -0.33 -7.54 0.49
N PRO A 225 0.06 -6.25 0.40
CA PRO A 225 0.99 -5.63 1.34
C PRO A 225 0.29 -5.29 2.68
N PRO A 226 1.03 -5.09 3.79
CA PRO A 226 0.44 -4.63 5.04
C PRO A 226 -0.12 -3.21 4.88
N MET A 227 -1.19 -2.90 5.65
CA MET A 227 -1.98 -1.67 5.53
C MET A 227 -1.54 -0.54 6.47
N ILE A 228 -0.65 -0.80 7.43
CA ILE A 228 -0.22 0.18 8.44
C ILE A 228 0.48 1.39 7.84
N GLY A 229 0.20 2.57 8.38
CA GLY A 229 0.91 3.81 8.04
C GLY A 229 0.64 4.38 6.65
N LEU A 230 -0.34 3.88 5.88
CA LEU A 230 -0.60 4.36 4.51
C LEU A 230 -0.87 5.86 4.45
N GLY A 231 -1.62 6.42 5.40
CA GLY A 231 -1.85 7.86 5.46
C GLY A 231 -0.60 8.67 5.75
N LEU A 232 0.35 8.13 6.52
CA LEU A 232 1.65 8.76 6.76
C LEU A 232 2.51 8.75 5.49
N LEU A 233 2.53 7.65 4.71
CA LEU A 233 3.19 7.60 3.41
C LEU A 233 2.58 8.59 2.41
N GLU A 234 1.24 8.68 2.38
CA GLU A 234 0.51 9.65 1.56
C GLU A 234 0.87 11.11 1.94
N ALA A 235 1.19 11.35 3.20
CA ALA A 235 1.53 12.66 3.74
C ALA A 235 2.98 13.10 3.54
N ILE A 236 3.90 12.22 3.12
CA ILE A 236 5.28 12.61 2.76
C ILE A 236 5.23 13.63 1.60
N ALA A 237 6.03 14.69 1.66
CA ALA A 237 6.05 15.69 0.60
C ALA A 237 6.54 15.10 -0.73
N ALA A 238 5.91 15.53 -1.83
CA ALA A 238 6.32 15.07 -3.16
C ALA A 238 7.77 15.46 -3.49
N ASP A 239 8.21 16.62 -2.99
CA ASP A 239 9.57 17.12 -3.21
C ASP A 239 10.60 16.30 -2.44
N ASP A 240 10.26 15.80 -1.25
CA ASP A 240 11.14 14.90 -0.49
C ASP A 240 11.36 13.57 -1.23
N ILE A 241 10.31 13.06 -1.90
CA ILE A 241 10.44 11.84 -2.72
C ILE A 241 11.28 12.13 -3.96
N ARG A 242 11.04 13.26 -4.65
CA ARG A 242 11.83 13.66 -5.83
C ARG A 242 13.31 13.87 -5.48
N ALA A 243 13.59 14.41 -4.29
CA ALA A 243 14.96 14.66 -3.85
C ALA A 243 15.78 13.37 -3.63
N ASN A 244 15.12 12.22 -3.52
CA ASN A 244 15.79 10.92 -3.43
C ASN A 244 16.07 10.30 -4.82
N ALA A 245 15.40 10.79 -5.88
CA ALA A 245 15.51 10.19 -7.20
C ALA A 245 16.80 10.62 -7.92
N ASP A 246 17.48 9.65 -8.50
CA ASP A 246 18.61 9.85 -9.42
C ASP A 246 18.51 8.94 -10.64
N ALA A 247 17.47 9.14 -11.44
CA ALA A 247 17.12 8.26 -12.57
C ALA A 247 18.27 8.04 -13.58
N ASP A 248 19.23 8.92 -13.60
CA ASP A 248 20.39 8.88 -14.51
C ASP A 248 21.67 8.42 -13.82
N ASP A 249 21.60 7.99 -12.54
CA ASP A 249 22.76 7.57 -11.72
C ASP A 249 23.93 8.56 -11.80
N ARG A 250 23.64 9.84 -11.52
CA ARG A 250 24.60 10.95 -11.72
C ARG A 250 25.76 10.93 -10.73
N ASP A 251 25.54 10.36 -9.55
CA ASP A 251 26.60 10.20 -8.53
C ASP A 251 27.43 8.93 -8.74
N GLY A 252 26.99 8.03 -9.65
CA GLY A 252 27.73 6.84 -10.08
C GLY A 252 27.79 5.73 -9.02
N ASP A 253 26.83 5.70 -8.10
CA ASP A 253 26.76 4.68 -7.03
C ASP A 253 26.07 3.37 -7.49
N GLY A 254 25.48 3.36 -8.70
CA GLY A 254 24.79 2.24 -9.30
C GLY A 254 23.32 2.13 -8.86
N ILE A 255 22.75 3.16 -8.22
CA ILE A 255 21.38 3.18 -7.71
C ILE A 255 20.62 4.34 -8.35
N SER A 256 19.76 4.05 -9.32
CA SER A 256 19.08 5.08 -10.09
C SER A 256 17.84 5.66 -9.38
N GLY A 257 16.99 4.86 -8.80
CA GLY A 257 15.76 5.29 -8.12
C GLY A 257 14.86 6.22 -8.93
N ARG A 258 13.68 5.73 -9.37
CA ARG A 258 12.80 6.48 -10.26
C ARG A 258 11.46 6.80 -9.64
N VAL A 259 11.00 8.05 -9.81
CA VAL A 259 9.64 8.47 -9.49
C VAL A 259 8.68 7.94 -10.55
N ARG A 260 7.61 7.25 -10.13
CA ARG A 260 6.49 6.95 -11.03
C ARG A 260 5.46 8.06 -10.98
N LEU A 261 5.13 8.64 -12.15
CA LEU A 261 4.02 9.59 -12.29
C LEU A 261 2.77 8.84 -12.75
N VAL A 262 1.70 9.00 -12.00
CA VAL A 262 0.38 8.40 -12.28
C VAL A 262 -0.67 9.50 -12.45
N THR A 263 -1.78 9.20 -13.09
CA THR A 263 -2.94 10.08 -13.11
C THR A 263 -3.80 9.76 -11.89
N ASP A 264 -3.94 10.70 -10.98
CA ASP A 264 -4.85 10.57 -9.85
C ASP A 264 -6.30 10.62 -10.36
N PRO A 265 -7.13 9.58 -10.13
CA PRO A 265 -8.49 9.51 -10.65
C PRO A 265 -9.43 10.54 -10.00
N GLU A 266 -9.13 11.04 -8.80
CA GLU A 266 -9.93 12.04 -8.12
C GLU A 266 -9.77 13.43 -8.75
N THR A 267 -8.54 13.79 -9.13
CA THR A 267 -8.23 15.14 -9.62
C THR A 267 -7.97 15.22 -11.12
N GLY A 268 -7.78 14.09 -11.80
CA GLY A 268 -7.34 14.01 -13.19
C GLY A 268 -5.90 14.49 -13.43
N ARG A 269 -5.14 14.85 -12.39
CA ARG A 269 -3.79 15.43 -12.50
C ARG A 269 -2.71 14.37 -12.34
N LYS A 270 -1.54 14.64 -12.89
CA LYS A 270 -0.34 13.84 -12.63
C LYS A 270 0.14 14.04 -11.20
N ALA A 271 0.37 12.93 -10.51
CA ALA A 271 0.87 12.89 -9.14
C ALA A 271 1.91 11.78 -9.00
N ILE A 272 2.73 11.83 -7.94
CA ILE A 272 3.67 10.76 -7.61
C ILE A 272 2.89 9.56 -7.09
N GLY A 273 3.11 8.41 -7.72
CA GLY A 273 2.62 7.13 -7.25
C GLY A 273 3.30 6.72 -5.93
N ARG A 274 2.52 6.19 -5.01
CA ARG A 274 2.96 5.86 -3.63
C ARG A 274 2.52 4.48 -3.18
N MET A 275 1.34 4.04 -3.64
CA MET A 275 0.70 2.80 -3.22
C MET A 275 0.88 1.71 -4.27
N GLY A 276 0.72 0.46 -3.84
CA GLY A 276 0.98 -0.71 -4.67
C GLY A 276 2.47 -1.05 -4.78
N TRP A 277 2.75 -2.25 -5.28
CA TRP A 277 4.12 -2.76 -5.43
C TRP A 277 4.95 -2.01 -6.47
N LYS A 278 4.28 -1.40 -7.44
CA LYS A 278 4.89 -0.62 -8.52
C LYS A 278 4.50 0.86 -8.47
N ALA A 279 4.14 1.40 -7.29
CA ALA A 279 3.75 2.80 -7.12
C ALA A 279 2.64 3.24 -8.10
N GLU A 280 1.56 2.46 -8.22
CA GLU A 280 0.54 2.64 -9.25
C GLU A 280 -0.56 3.64 -8.86
N GLN A 281 -0.71 3.94 -7.57
CA GLN A 281 -1.73 4.87 -7.08
C GLN A 281 -1.09 5.99 -6.25
N ALA A 282 -1.59 7.22 -6.43
CA ALA A 282 -1.06 8.38 -5.72
C ALA A 282 -1.60 8.54 -4.31
N THR A 283 -2.85 8.09 -4.07
CA THR A 283 -3.61 8.34 -2.85
C THR A 283 -4.24 7.05 -2.31
N VAL A 284 -4.59 7.05 -1.03
CA VAL A 284 -5.29 5.93 -0.39
C VAL A 284 -6.70 5.73 -1.00
N PRO A 285 -7.51 6.77 -1.30
CA PRO A 285 -8.77 6.58 -2.01
C PRO A 285 -8.60 5.96 -3.40
N ALA A 286 -7.62 6.41 -4.19
CA ALA A 286 -7.34 5.81 -5.50
C ALA A 286 -6.98 4.32 -5.39
N GLN A 287 -6.17 3.95 -4.38
CA GLN A 287 -5.84 2.54 -4.10
C GLN A 287 -7.07 1.74 -3.67
N ALA A 288 -7.91 2.28 -2.79
CA ALA A 288 -9.15 1.64 -2.35
C ALA A 288 -10.12 1.43 -3.53
N ALA A 289 -10.31 2.45 -4.37
CA ALA A 289 -11.15 2.35 -5.56
C ALA A 289 -10.62 1.28 -6.55
N THR A 290 -9.30 1.23 -6.75
CA THR A 290 -8.67 0.21 -7.59
C THR A 290 -8.91 -1.21 -7.06
N ALA A 291 -8.83 -1.41 -5.73
CA ALA A 291 -9.10 -2.70 -5.11
C ALA A 291 -10.58 -3.09 -5.19
N PHE A 292 -11.51 -2.17 -4.94
CA PHE A 292 -12.93 -2.43 -5.15
C PHE A 292 -13.22 -2.86 -6.59
N PHE A 293 -12.64 -2.14 -7.56
CA PHE A 293 -12.88 -2.36 -8.97
C PHE A 293 -12.22 -3.65 -9.50
N ASN A 294 -10.93 -3.83 -9.24
CA ASN A 294 -10.19 -4.95 -9.80
C ASN A 294 -10.37 -6.26 -8.99
N ASP A 295 -10.37 -6.18 -7.64
CA ASP A 295 -10.35 -7.39 -6.82
C ASP A 295 -11.74 -7.92 -6.51
N MET A 296 -12.76 -7.03 -6.50
CA MET A 296 -14.15 -7.37 -6.15
C MET A 296 -15.15 -7.05 -7.27
N GLY A 297 -14.73 -6.39 -8.35
CA GLY A 297 -15.58 -6.03 -9.47
C GLY A 297 -16.67 -5.00 -9.14
N LEU A 298 -16.47 -4.19 -8.10
CA LEU A 298 -17.43 -3.21 -7.58
C LEU A 298 -17.16 -1.80 -8.13
N SER A 299 -18.20 -1.13 -8.58
CA SER A 299 -18.14 0.29 -8.93
C SER A 299 -18.03 1.19 -7.68
N THR A 300 -17.32 2.29 -7.83
CA THR A 300 -17.07 3.31 -6.80
C THR A 300 -17.25 4.71 -7.39
N PRO A 301 -17.28 5.78 -6.58
CA PRO A 301 -17.30 7.14 -7.12
C PRO A 301 -16.15 7.48 -8.08
N LEU A 302 -15.02 6.79 -7.97
CA LEU A 302 -13.85 7.00 -8.85
C LEU A 302 -13.81 6.06 -10.07
N PHE A 303 -14.42 4.87 -9.99
CA PHE A 303 -14.54 3.89 -11.07
C PHE A 303 -15.98 3.39 -11.13
N THR A 304 -16.74 3.92 -12.09
CA THR A 304 -18.22 3.77 -12.11
C THR A 304 -18.73 2.57 -12.91
N SER A 305 -17.84 1.80 -13.57
CA SER A 305 -18.28 0.58 -14.29
C SER A 305 -18.68 -0.51 -13.29
N PRO A 306 -19.88 -1.11 -13.43
CA PRO A 306 -20.37 -2.13 -12.50
C PRO A 306 -19.86 -3.54 -12.81
N TYR A 307 -18.99 -3.69 -13.79
CA TYR A 307 -18.46 -4.99 -14.25
C TYR A 307 -16.99 -5.19 -13.90
N GLY A 308 -16.42 -4.32 -13.06
CA GLY A 308 -14.99 -4.35 -12.77
C GLY A 308 -14.15 -4.32 -14.05
N ASP A 309 -13.15 -5.17 -14.11
CA ASP A 309 -12.18 -5.27 -15.22
C ASP A 309 -12.67 -6.13 -16.40
N CYS A 310 -13.96 -6.53 -16.45
CA CYS A 310 -14.49 -7.37 -17.53
C CYS A 310 -14.34 -6.73 -18.91
N THR A 311 -13.69 -7.44 -19.79
CA THR A 311 -13.40 -6.97 -21.15
C THR A 311 -14.59 -7.15 -22.11
N PRO A 312 -14.59 -6.53 -23.30
CA PRO A 312 -15.60 -6.76 -24.32
C PRO A 312 -15.70 -8.22 -24.80
N ALA A 313 -14.65 -9.03 -24.63
CA ALA A 313 -14.66 -10.45 -24.96
C ALA A 313 -15.45 -11.31 -23.95
N GLN A 314 -15.73 -10.78 -22.78
CA GLN A 314 -16.42 -11.45 -21.68
C GLN A 314 -17.89 -11.02 -21.61
N THR A 315 -18.65 -11.37 -22.64
CA THR A 315 -20.04 -10.94 -22.83
C THR A 315 -20.93 -11.32 -21.66
N ASP A 316 -20.78 -12.54 -21.11
CA ASP A 316 -21.58 -13.04 -19.99
C ASP A 316 -21.31 -12.21 -18.72
N CYS A 317 -20.03 -11.84 -18.48
CA CYS A 317 -19.67 -10.95 -17.38
C CYS A 317 -20.36 -9.59 -17.54
N ARG A 318 -20.28 -8.98 -18.71
CA ARG A 318 -20.82 -7.64 -18.96
C ARG A 318 -22.34 -7.58 -19.01
N SER A 319 -23.02 -8.70 -19.13
CA SER A 319 -24.48 -8.81 -19.09
C SER A 319 -25.04 -9.33 -17.75
N ALA A 320 -24.15 -9.63 -16.81
CA ALA A 320 -24.54 -10.11 -15.49
C ALA A 320 -25.31 -9.03 -14.68
N PRO A 321 -26.19 -9.41 -13.76
CA PRO A 321 -26.82 -8.46 -12.85
C PRO A 321 -25.77 -7.73 -12.00
N HIS A 322 -26.01 -6.46 -11.74
CA HIS A 322 -25.17 -5.60 -10.90
C HIS A 322 -26.01 -4.86 -9.84
N GLY A 323 -25.38 -4.35 -8.78
CA GLY A 323 -26.05 -3.72 -7.65
C GLY A 323 -26.36 -2.23 -7.83
N GLY A 324 -25.81 -1.58 -8.87
CA GLY A 324 -26.06 -0.17 -9.14
C GLY A 324 -27.37 0.06 -9.89
N ASP A 325 -28.32 0.73 -9.27
CA ASP A 325 -29.62 1.10 -9.87
C ASP A 325 -29.59 2.54 -10.39
N GLY A 326 -30.06 2.76 -11.64
CA GLY A 326 -30.35 4.10 -12.17
C GLY A 326 -29.14 5.06 -12.25
N GLY A 327 -27.92 4.55 -12.31
CA GLY A 327 -26.70 5.36 -12.38
C GLY A 327 -26.02 5.54 -11.02
N THR A 328 -26.46 4.85 -9.97
CA THR A 328 -25.74 4.77 -8.69
C THR A 328 -24.61 3.75 -8.76
N VAL A 329 -23.55 3.96 -7.95
CA VAL A 329 -22.45 3.02 -7.79
C VAL A 329 -22.79 2.03 -6.66
N GLU A 330 -22.19 0.82 -6.72
CA GLU A 330 -22.42 -0.24 -5.74
C GLU A 330 -21.83 0.10 -4.36
N VAL A 331 -20.68 0.74 -4.35
CA VAL A 331 -20.09 1.24 -3.11
C VAL A 331 -20.57 2.66 -2.86
N ASP A 332 -21.50 2.81 -1.91
CA ASP A 332 -22.00 4.12 -1.50
C ASP A 332 -20.86 5.10 -1.20
N PRO A 333 -20.91 6.37 -1.68
CA PRO A 333 -19.82 7.33 -1.51
C PRO A 333 -19.39 7.51 -0.05
N ARG A 334 -20.32 7.51 0.90
CA ARG A 334 -19.98 7.63 2.33
C ARG A 334 -19.25 6.39 2.85
N LEU A 335 -19.66 5.21 2.41
CA LEU A 335 -18.95 3.96 2.79
C LEU A 335 -17.57 3.91 2.17
N PHE A 336 -17.42 4.42 0.94
CA PHE A 336 -16.12 4.58 0.29
C PHE A 336 -15.18 5.50 1.08
N ASP A 337 -15.68 6.67 1.49
CA ASP A 337 -14.92 7.62 2.30
C ASP A 337 -14.51 7.02 3.65
N LEU A 338 -15.40 6.26 4.30
CA LEU A 338 -15.12 5.62 5.58
C LEU A 338 -14.05 4.51 5.47
N VAL A 339 -14.04 3.74 4.38
CA VAL A 339 -12.99 2.74 4.16
C VAL A 339 -11.66 3.39 3.84
N ALA A 340 -11.65 4.48 3.08
CA ALA A 340 -10.46 5.27 2.82
C ALA A 340 -9.93 5.91 4.11
N PHE A 341 -10.82 6.43 4.96
CA PHE A 341 -10.48 6.95 6.27
C PHE A 341 -9.86 5.87 7.18
N TYR A 342 -10.49 4.70 7.27
CA TYR A 342 -9.96 3.56 8.00
C TYR A 342 -8.53 3.22 7.54
N SER A 343 -8.35 3.01 6.25
CA SER A 343 -7.07 2.60 5.66
C SER A 343 -5.96 3.65 5.89
N ARG A 344 -6.29 4.95 5.87
CA ARG A 344 -5.34 6.03 6.19
C ARG A 344 -4.90 6.03 7.65
N ASN A 345 -5.74 5.60 8.55
CA ASN A 345 -5.59 5.80 9.98
C ASN A 345 -5.16 4.54 10.74
N LEU A 346 -4.77 3.48 10.02
CA LEU A 346 -4.12 2.32 10.64
C LEU A 346 -2.74 2.73 11.17
N ALA A 347 -2.57 2.56 12.48
CA ALA A 347 -1.37 2.97 13.20
C ALA A 347 -0.15 2.12 12.82
N VAL A 348 1.03 2.74 12.90
CA VAL A 348 2.30 2.00 12.88
C VAL A 348 2.62 1.53 14.30
N PRO A 349 2.91 0.24 14.54
CA PRO A 349 3.33 -0.25 15.85
C PRO A 349 4.67 0.37 16.29
N ALA A 350 4.83 0.58 17.59
CA ALA A 350 6.10 1.04 18.16
C ALA A 350 7.23 0.04 17.88
N ARG A 351 8.44 0.55 17.74
CA ARG A 351 9.63 -0.31 17.59
C ARG A 351 9.91 -1.08 18.89
N ARG A 352 10.54 -2.22 18.75
CA ARG A 352 10.87 -3.12 19.86
C ARG A 352 12.37 -3.17 20.07
N GLY A 353 12.82 -3.28 21.33
CA GLY A 353 14.22 -3.51 21.66
C GLY A 353 15.21 -2.46 21.15
N ILE A 354 14.80 -1.19 20.96
CA ILE A 354 15.61 -0.14 20.34
C ILE A 354 16.97 0.13 21.02
N SER A 355 17.09 -0.23 22.31
CA SER A 355 18.33 -0.07 23.11
C SER A 355 19.08 -1.39 23.29
N ASP A 356 18.57 -2.49 22.71
CA ASP A 356 19.27 -3.77 22.73
C ASP A 356 20.59 -3.66 21.95
N PRO A 357 21.74 -4.04 22.55
CA PRO A 357 23.04 -3.99 21.86
C PRO A 357 23.06 -4.74 20.52
N GLN A 358 22.35 -5.86 20.44
CA GLN A 358 22.23 -6.62 19.18
C GLN A 358 21.45 -5.86 18.11
N VAL A 359 20.35 -5.20 18.48
CA VAL A 359 19.55 -4.37 17.58
C VAL A 359 20.36 -3.16 17.12
N LEU A 360 21.14 -2.52 18.00
CA LEU A 360 21.99 -1.39 17.65
C LEU A 360 23.12 -1.80 16.71
N ALA A 361 23.76 -2.94 16.95
CA ALA A 361 24.77 -3.52 16.05
C ALA A 361 24.16 -3.83 14.68
N GLY A 362 22.99 -4.44 14.64
CA GLY A 362 22.27 -4.72 13.40
C GLY A 362 21.85 -3.46 12.65
N LYS A 363 21.44 -2.39 13.37
CA LYS A 363 21.19 -1.07 12.76
C LYS A 363 22.44 -0.53 12.07
N LYS A 364 23.60 -0.61 12.74
CA LYS A 364 24.87 -0.22 12.14
C LYS A 364 25.16 -1.00 10.86
N LEU A 365 25.02 -2.32 10.90
CA LEU A 365 25.22 -3.19 9.73
C LEU A 365 24.27 -2.87 8.58
N PHE A 366 23.00 -2.50 8.87
CA PHE A 366 22.03 -2.06 7.88
C PHE A 366 22.46 -0.77 7.17
N TYR A 367 23.01 0.20 7.92
CA TYR A 367 23.53 1.45 7.38
C TYR A 367 24.84 1.23 6.60
N ASP A 368 25.83 0.56 7.19
CA ASP A 368 27.13 0.27 6.56
C ASP A 368 26.99 -0.66 5.35
N GLY A 369 25.97 -1.54 5.38
CA GLY A 369 25.59 -2.42 4.28
C GLY A 369 25.01 -1.70 3.07
N GLY A 370 24.72 -0.39 3.17
CA GLY A 370 24.14 0.41 2.08
C GLY A 370 22.64 0.24 1.89
N CYS A 371 21.94 -0.47 2.81
CA CYS A 371 20.51 -0.67 2.69
C CYS A 371 19.70 0.64 2.73
N ILE A 372 20.25 1.68 3.40
CA ILE A 372 19.62 3.00 3.53
C ILE A 372 19.59 3.80 2.24
N ALA A 373 20.30 3.39 1.19
CA ALA A 373 20.26 4.05 -0.12
C ALA A 373 18.84 4.01 -0.72
N CYS A 374 18.16 2.84 -0.58
CA CYS A 374 16.74 2.67 -0.96
C CYS A 374 15.82 2.73 0.27
N HIS A 375 16.19 2.08 1.37
CA HIS A 375 15.41 2.07 2.62
C HIS A 375 15.71 3.31 3.47
N ARG A 376 15.39 4.51 2.93
CA ARG A 376 15.59 5.80 3.61
C ARG A 376 14.87 5.83 4.95
N PRO A 377 15.57 6.13 6.06
CA PRO A 377 15.01 5.92 7.40
C PRO A 377 13.86 6.87 7.75
N LYS A 378 13.97 8.17 7.44
CA LYS A 378 13.16 9.21 8.09
C LYS A 378 12.61 10.26 7.14
N TYR A 379 11.38 10.75 7.47
CA TYR A 379 10.76 11.92 6.86
C TYR A 379 10.00 12.73 7.91
N VAL A 380 9.71 14.00 7.61
CA VAL A 380 8.67 14.78 8.27
C VAL A 380 7.51 14.94 7.29
N THR A 381 6.31 14.53 7.68
CA THR A 381 5.12 14.66 6.84
C THR A 381 4.69 16.10 6.66
N ARG A 382 3.98 16.41 5.57
CA ARG A 382 3.44 17.75 5.30
C ARG A 382 2.48 18.21 6.39
N ARG A 383 2.27 19.54 6.49
CA ARG A 383 1.16 20.10 7.25
C ARG A 383 -0.14 19.86 6.50
N LEU A 384 -1.09 19.20 7.15
CA LEU A 384 -2.39 18.80 6.61
C LEU A 384 -3.49 19.21 7.59
N PRO A 385 -4.15 20.36 7.40
CA PRO A 385 -5.16 20.85 8.35
C PRO A 385 -6.37 19.91 8.50
N ASP A 386 -6.73 19.21 7.43
CA ASP A 386 -7.84 18.26 7.34
C ASP A 386 -7.49 16.85 7.84
N ARG A 387 -6.21 16.56 8.09
CA ARG A 387 -5.70 15.25 8.49
C ARG A 387 -4.74 15.34 9.68
N PRO A 388 -5.24 15.70 10.86
CA PRO A 388 -4.40 15.99 12.02
C PRO A 388 -3.54 14.78 12.44
N GLU A 389 -4.01 13.53 12.22
CA GLU A 389 -3.28 12.32 12.58
C GLU A 389 -1.99 12.15 11.78
N GLN A 390 -1.97 12.61 10.51
CA GLN A 390 -0.82 12.49 9.62
C GLN A 390 -0.01 13.79 9.51
N SER A 391 -0.52 14.89 10.07
CA SER A 391 0.04 16.24 9.88
C SER A 391 1.31 16.45 10.68
N PHE A 392 2.39 16.81 10.00
CA PHE A 392 3.67 17.24 10.58
C PHE A 392 4.26 16.23 11.59
N GLN A 393 4.34 14.96 11.17
CA GLN A 393 4.87 13.85 11.96
C GLN A 393 6.29 13.51 11.52
N LEU A 394 7.21 13.30 12.47
CA LEU A 394 8.49 12.66 12.21
C LEU A 394 8.26 11.15 12.16
N VAL A 395 8.53 10.51 11.01
CA VAL A 395 8.21 9.10 10.75
C VAL A 395 9.44 8.32 10.29
N TRP A 396 9.49 7.00 10.60
CA TRP A 396 10.58 6.06 10.21
C TRP A 396 10.06 4.93 9.32
N PRO A 397 9.69 5.21 8.06
CA PRO A 397 9.15 4.17 7.18
C PRO A 397 10.22 3.24 6.60
N TYR A 398 11.48 3.63 6.56
CA TYR A 398 12.55 2.91 5.89
C TYR A 398 12.20 2.60 4.42
N THR A 399 11.92 3.63 3.66
CA THR A 399 11.63 3.60 2.22
C THR A 399 11.90 4.97 1.61
N ASP A 400 12.38 5.03 0.39
CA ASP A 400 12.48 6.25 -0.41
C ASP A 400 11.24 6.48 -1.30
N MET A 401 10.32 5.50 -1.38
CA MET A 401 9.12 5.52 -2.22
C MET A 401 9.39 5.46 -3.73
N LEU A 402 10.62 5.15 -4.15
CA LEU A 402 11.03 5.09 -5.55
C LEU A 402 10.94 3.67 -6.12
N LEU A 403 10.96 3.58 -7.43
CA LEU A 403 11.15 2.34 -8.18
C LEU A 403 12.64 2.11 -8.40
N HIS A 404 13.07 0.86 -8.18
CA HIS A 404 14.44 0.39 -8.39
C HIS A 404 14.44 -0.88 -9.22
N ASP A 405 15.41 -1.03 -10.11
CA ASP A 405 15.67 -2.28 -10.80
C ASP A 405 16.26 -3.31 -9.83
N MET A 406 15.45 -4.31 -9.50
CA MET A 406 15.82 -5.38 -8.55
C MET A 406 16.42 -6.60 -9.25
N GLY A 407 16.76 -6.49 -10.52
CA GLY A 407 17.39 -7.51 -11.33
C GLY A 407 16.45 -8.64 -11.77
N ASP A 408 16.99 -9.48 -12.67
CA ASP A 408 16.26 -10.56 -13.37
C ASP A 408 15.53 -11.54 -12.43
N ALA A 409 16.09 -11.75 -11.25
CA ALA A 409 15.55 -12.73 -10.31
C ALA A 409 14.20 -12.32 -9.70
N LEU A 410 13.95 -11.01 -9.60
CA LEU A 410 12.70 -10.44 -9.09
C LEU A 410 11.81 -9.87 -10.20
N ALA A 411 12.27 -9.87 -11.45
CA ALA A 411 11.55 -9.28 -12.58
C ALA A 411 10.24 -9.96 -12.88
N ASP A 412 9.24 -9.16 -13.25
CA ASP A 412 8.04 -9.63 -13.94
C ASP A 412 8.42 -10.26 -15.29
N ARG A 413 7.65 -11.25 -15.72
CA ARG A 413 7.95 -12.01 -16.93
C ARG A 413 6.75 -12.09 -17.86
N ARG A 414 7.02 -12.22 -19.15
CA ARG A 414 5.99 -12.64 -20.11
C ARG A 414 5.63 -14.10 -19.92
N ILE A 415 4.52 -14.50 -20.51
CA ILE A 415 4.05 -15.90 -20.49
C ILE A 415 5.12 -16.86 -21.03
N ASP A 416 5.93 -16.44 -21.99
CA ASP A 416 7.03 -17.24 -22.56
C ASP A 416 8.26 -17.32 -21.63
N GLY A 417 8.25 -16.63 -20.46
CA GLY A 417 9.31 -16.58 -19.48
C GLY A 417 10.36 -15.51 -19.69
N THR A 418 10.27 -14.70 -20.76
CA THR A 418 11.19 -13.57 -20.98
C THR A 418 10.95 -12.46 -19.97
N ILE A 419 12.03 -11.75 -19.59
CA ILE A 419 11.97 -10.63 -18.64
C ILE A 419 11.22 -9.46 -19.28
N ALA A 420 10.36 -8.83 -18.48
CA ALA A 420 9.54 -7.72 -18.93
C ALA A 420 9.80 -6.43 -18.14
N ASP A 421 9.86 -6.50 -16.81
CA ASP A 421 10.01 -5.33 -15.92
C ASP A 421 10.60 -5.76 -14.59
N ALA A 422 11.75 -5.20 -14.21
CA ALA A 422 12.47 -5.51 -12.99
C ALA A 422 12.30 -4.43 -11.89
N GLU A 423 11.57 -3.35 -12.18
CA GLU A 423 11.42 -2.23 -11.25
C GLU A 423 10.34 -2.50 -10.20
N TRP A 424 10.68 -2.27 -8.93
CA TRP A 424 9.78 -2.40 -7.78
C TRP A 424 9.93 -1.20 -6.84
N ARG A 425 8.78 -0.74 -6.30
CA ARG A 425 8.82 0.30 -5.28
C ARG A 425 9.43 -0.24 -3.99
N THR A 426 10.37 0.50 -3.41
CA THR A 426 10.89 0.19 -2.07
C THR A 426 9.73 0.16 -1.05
N PRO A 427 9.39 -1.01 -0.48
CA PRO A 427 8.32 -1.08 0.52
C PRO A 427 8.78 -0.50 1.85
N PRO A 428 7.87 0.08 2.67
CA PRO A 428 8.20 0.45 4.03
C PRO A 428 8.54 -0.80 4.86
N LEU A 429 9.49 -0.67 5.79
CA LEU A 429 9.91 -1.77 6.65
C LEU A 429 9.30 -1.74 8.06
N TRP A 430 8.59 -0.67 8.42
CA TRP A 430 7.90 -0.62 9.73
C TRP A 430 6.93 -1.78 9.90
N GLY A 431 6.89 -2.37 11.10
CA GLY A 431 6.05 -3.51 11.41
C GLY A 431 6.49 -4.84 10.78
N ILE A 432 7.54 -4.88 9.94
CA ILE A 432 7.91 -6.10 9.21
C ILE A 432 8.24 -7.27 10.15
N GLY A 433 8.83 -7.00 11.32
CA GLY A 433 9.15 -8.01 12.33
C GLY A 433 7.91 -8.59 13.03
N LEU A 434 6.72 -7.98 12.89
CA LEU A 434 5.46 -8.49 13.45
C LEU A 434 4.66 -9.35 12.46
N THR A 435 5.17 -9.58 11.25
CA THR A 435 4.45 -10.33 10.22
C THR A 435 3.99 -11.71 10.69
N ARG A 436 4.83 -12.44 11.43
CA ARG A 436 4.46 -13.76 11.99
C ARG A 436 3.31 -13.66 13.00
N GLU A 437 3.37 -12.67 13.90
CA GLU A 437 2.36 -12.48 14.95
C GLU A 437 0.99 -12.11 14.38
N VAL A 438 1.00 -11.24 13.35
CA VAL A 438 -0.24 -10.73 12.75
C VAL A 438 -0.83 -11.73 11.75
N ASN A 439 -0.02 -12.32 10.89
CA ASN A 439 -0.48 -13.09 9.74
C ASN A 439 -0.27 -14.61 9.86
N GLY A 440 0.44 -15.09 10.89
CA GLY A 440 0.74 -16.51 11.07
C GLY A 440 1.78 -17.08 10.10
N HIS A 441 2.39 -16.24 9.25
CA HIS A 441 3.41 -16.64 8.28
C HIS A 441 4.54 -15.59 8.19
N THR A 442 5.60 -15.93 7.46
CA THR A 442 6.75 -15.03 7.19
C THR A 442 7.11 -15.02 5.70
N ARG A 443 6.08 -14.87 4.84
CA ARG A 443 6.28 -14.76 3.39
C ARG A 443 6.52 -13.30 3.01
N PHE A 444 7.71 -12.99 2.46
CA PHE A 444 8.14 -11.63 2.11
C PHE A 444 8.35 -11.46 0.60
N LEU A 445 8.68 -10.23 0.18
CA LEU A 445 8.72 -9.74 -1.20
C LEU A 445 7.33 -9.61 -1.84
N HIS A 446 7.29 -9.14 -3.09
CA HIS A 446 6.05 -8.83 -3.80
C HIS A 446 5.16 -10.06 -4.06
N ASP A 447 5.75 -11.24 -4.18
CA ASP A 447 5.07 -12.50 -4.48
C ASP A 447 5.16 -13.55 -3.35
N GLY A 448 5.72 -13.17 -2.20
CA GLY A 448 5.79 -14.05 -1.04
C GLY A 448 6.82 -15.18 -1.14
N ARG A 449 7.76 -15.13 -2.10
CA ARG A 449 8.77 -16.19 -2.30
C ARG A 449 9.73 -16.37 -1.14
N ALA A 450 10.10 -15.30 -0.45
CA ALA A 450 11.04 -15.35 0.67
C ALA A 450 10.33 -15.83 1.94
N ARG A 451 10.85 -16.89 2.57
CA ARG A 451 10.26 -17.54 3.76
C ARG A 451 10.64 -16.87 5.07
N ASN A 452 11.61 -15.96 5.05
CA ASN A 452 12.08 -15.18 6.19
C ASN A 452 12.81 -13.92 5.70
N LEU A 453 13.21 -13.04 6.62
CA LEU A 453 13.86 -11.79 6.31
C LEU A 453 15.24 -11.97 5.65
N LEU A 454 16.02 -12.99 6.08
CA LEU A 454 17.32 -13.27 5.46
C LEU A 454 17.14 -13.66 3.99
N GLU A 455 16.19 -14.52 3.67
CA GLU A 455 15.90 -14.87 2.28
C GLU A 455 15.43 -13.65 1.46
N ALA A 456 14.63 -12.76 2.07
CA ALA A 456 14.25 -11.51 1.40
C ALA A 456 15.47 -10.68 1.00
N VAL A 457 16.46 -10.53 1.89
CA VAL A 457 17.71 -9.84 1.58
C VAL A 457 18.51 -10.59 0.49
N LEU A 458 18.58 -11.91 0.54
CA LEU A 458 19.32 -12.71 -0.44
C LEU A 458 18.70 -12.70 -1.85
N TRP A 459 17.43 -12.34 -1.98
CA TRP A 459 16.76 -12.15 -3.27
C TRP A 459 17.07 -10.79 -3.91
N HIS A 460 17.61 -9.81 -3.19
CA HIS A 460 17.98 -8.52 -3.74
C HIS A 460 19.02 -8.70 -4.85
N GLY A 461 18.85 -7.95 -5.93
CA GLY A 461 19.75 -7.94 -7.10
C GLY A 461 19.68 -6.58 -7.80
N GLY A 462 20.15 -6.48 -9.03
CA GLY A 462 20.16 -5.22 -9.76
C GLY A 462 20.84 -4.11 -8.98
N GLU A 463 20.16 -2.99 -8.76
CA GLU A 463 20.68 -1.84 -7.98
C GLU A 463 21.04 -2.23 -6.53
N ALA A 464 20.43 -3.25 -5.96
CA ALA A 464 20.72 -3.72 -4.60
C ALA A 464 21.80 -4.81 -4.52
N GLU A 465 22.42 -5.22 -5.65
CA GLU A 465 23.41 -6.32 -5.68
C GLU A 465 24.62 -6.02 -4.79
N ALA A 466 25.12 -4.78 -4.76
CA ALA A 466 26.25 -4.39 -3.93
C ALA A 466 25.95 -4.59 -2.43
N ALA A 467 24.75 -4.22 -1.97
CA ALA A 467 24.30 -4.44 -0.60
C ALA A 467 24.16 -5.94 -0.28
N ARG A 468 23.59 -6.72 -1.20
CA ARG A 468 23.49 -8.19 -1.08
C ARG A 468 24.87 -8.84 -0.94
N GLN A 469 25.87 -8.44 -1.72
CA GLN A 469 27.23 -8.97 -1.64
C GLN A 469 27.89 -8.68 -0.29
N ARG A 470 27.65 -7.49 0.30
CA ARG A 470 28.11 -7.18 1.67
C ARG A 470 27.47 -8.13 2.69
N VAL A 471 26.19 -8.45 2.58
CA VAL A 471 25.53 -9.42 3.47
C VAL A 471 26.06 -10.83 3.27
N LEU A 472 26.39 -11.24 2.05
CA LEU A 472 27.02 -12.54 1.77
C LEU A 472 28.43 -12.67 2.37
N ALA A 473 29.13 -11.55 2.59
CA ALA A 473 30.43 -11.50 3.24
C ALA A 473 30.36 -11.48 4.78
N MET A 474 29.18 -11.20 5.38
CA MET A 474 28.99 -11.14 6.83
C MET A 474 29.21 -12.51 7.50
N SER A 475 29.80 -12.48 8.69
CA SER A 475 29.81 -13.61 9.60
C SER A 475 28.38 -13.97 10.04
N ARG A 476 28.21 -15.16 10.63
CA ARG A 476 26.89 -15.57 11.16
C ARG A 476 26.37 -14.60 12.22
N ALA A 477 27.24 -14.14 13.14
CA ALA A 477 26.86 -13.21 14.20
C ALA A 477 26.36 -11.87 13.61
N GLU A 478 27.05 -11.30 12.63
CA GLU A 478 26.60 -10.07 11.95
C GLU A 478 25.28 -10.25 11.23
N ARG A 479 25.06 -11.40 10.59
CA ARG A 479 23.74 -11.70 9.99
C ARG A 479 22.64 -11.79 11.05
N ASP A 480 22.91 -12.44 12.19
CA ASP A 480 21.95 -12.54 13.29
C ASP A 480 21.62 -11.15 13.87
N ASP A 481 22.61 -10.25 14.00
CA ASP A 481 22.42 -8.86 14.42
C ASP A 481 21.58 -8.07 13.42
N LEU A 482 21.87 -8.18 12.11
CA LEU A 482 21.09 -7.53 11.05
C LEU A 482 19.62 -7.98 11.10
N ILE A 483 19.38 -9.28 11.28
CA ILE A 483 18.02 -9.81 11.39
C ILE A 483 17.32 -9.38 12.69
N ALA A 484 18.06 -9.25 13.79
CA ALA A 484 17.54 -8.69 15.04
C ALA A 484 17.06 -7.24 14.86
N PHE A 485 17.83 -6.41 14.14
CA PHE A 485 17.39 -5.06 13.78
C PHE A 485 16.11 -5.07 12.93
N LEU A 486 16.06 -5.85 11.85
CA LEU A 486 14.87 -5.94 11.00
C LEU A 486 13.64 -6.45 11.76
N ASN A 487 13.83 -7.40 12.68
CA ASN A 487 12.75 -7.88 13.55
C ASN A 487 12.30 -6.83 14.59
N SER A 488 13.13 -5.84 14.89
CA SER A 488 12.78 -4.75 15.81
C SER A 488 11.86 -3.71 15.16
N LEU A 489 11.84 -3.64 13.83
CA LEU A 489 10.99 -2.74 13.03
C LEU A 489 9.54 -3.27 12.97
#